data_f27d64aaa29b22f59e56324e828680f2
#
_entry.id   f27d64aaa29b22f59e56324e828680f2
#
_cell.length_a   1.000
_cell.length_b   1.000
_cell.length_c   1.000
_cell.angle_alpha   90.00
_cell.angle_beta   90.00
_cell.angle_gamma   90.00
#
_symmetry.space_group_name_H-M   'P 1'
#
loop_
_entity.id
_entity.type
_entity.pdbx_description
1 polymer ?
#
loop_
_entity_poly.entity_id
_entity_poly.type
_entity_poly.pdbx_seq_one_letter_code
_entity_poly.pdbx_strand_id
1 'polypeptide(L)'
;MEALLEGDRAVRKSSQMNPKHDHPKAVYLLLLALQASGAIFFVLKELPEFRQLALNPGEQLRYIPYDDFATIGTVFVMQVAYWYRLLRLSIPFQGSNAILNHALLFVGHLSFIFGGALFSVVFFRHLPELHRGTDILLMARRGVLLCGALFALFCFTLELERLGLALGSGQRN
;
A
#
# COMPACT_ATOMS: atom_id res chain seq x y z
N MET A 1 53.90 -13.66 20.97
CA MET A 1 52.87 -12.83 21.62
C MET A 1 52.33 -11.76 20.66
N GLU A 2 53.07 -11.32 19.67
CA GLU A 2 52.61 -10.34 18.65
C GLU A 2 51.63 -10.90 17.60
N ALA A 3 51.73 -12.19 17.25
CA ALA A 3 50.84 -12.82 16.28
C ALA A 3 49.35 -12.89 16.71
N LEU A 4 49.08 -12.88 18.01
CA LEU A 4 47.72 -12.88 18.58
C LEU A 4 47.05 -11.49 18.49
N LEU A 5 47.84 -10.41 18.51
CA LEU A 5 47.35 -9.06 18.43
C LEU A 5 47.04 -8.62 16.99
N GLU A 6 47.65 -9.25 16.00
CA GLU A 6 47.45 -8.98 14.59
C GLU A 6 46.15 -9.62 14.07
N GLY A 7 45.80 -10.81 14.60
CA GLY A 7 44.53 -11.49 14.31
C GLY A 7 43.30 -10.68 14.78
N ASP A 8 43.39 -10.05 15.94
CA ASP A 8 42.29 -9.28 16.52
C ASP A 8 42.05 -7.93 15.79
N ARG A 9 43.10 -7.35 15.19
CA ARG A 9 42.98 -6.16 14.34
C ARG A 9 42.36 -6.46 12.96
N ALA A 10 42.61 -7.63 12.41
CA ALA A 10 42.04 -8.04 11.14
C ALA A 10 40.52 -8.31 11.26
N VAL A 11 40.09 -8.92 12.37
CA VAL A 11 38.66 -9.17 12.67
C VAL A 11 37.90 -7.87 12.96
N ARG A 12 38.52 -6.88 13.62
CA ARG A 12 37.90 -5.57 13.84
C ARG A 12 37.75 -4.73 12.58
N LYS A 13 38.61 -4.89 11.57
CA LYS A 13 38.55 -4.15 10.31
C LYS A 13 37.44 -4.65 9.38
N SER A 14 37.03 -5.93 9.49
CA SER A 14 35.95 -6.49 8.71
C SER A 14 34.54 -6.09 9.20
N SER A 15 34.47 -5.54 10.44
CA SER A 15 33.21 -5.03 11.02
C SER A 15 32.94 -3.55 10.71
N GLN A 16 33.75 -2.90 9.87
CA GLN A 16 33.41 -1.56 9.38
C GLN A 16 32.24 -1.68 8.41
N MET A 17 31.08 -1.40 8.95
CA MET A 17 29.81 -1.22 8.26
C MET A 17 30.02 -0.37 6.99
N ASN A 18 29.92 -1.01 5.84
CA ASN A 18 30.10 -0.35 4.54
C ASN A 18 28.86 0.55 4.30
N PRO A 19 28.99 1.87 4.41
CA PRO A 19 27.83 2.79 4.31
C PRO A 19 27.17 2.80 2.93
N LYS A 20 27.78 2.16 1.94
CA LYS A 20 27.27 2.07 0.56
C LYS A 20 26.08 1.13 0.39
N HIS A 21 25.74 0.30 1.41
CA HIS A 21 24.67 -0.70 1.31
C HIS A 21 23.31 -0.24 1.89
N ASP A 22 23.24 0.91 2.54
CA ASP A 22 21.98 1.35 3.19
C ASP A 22 21.04 2.14 2.27
N HIS A 23 21.55 2.69 1.15
CA HIS A 23 20.73 3.44 0.20
C HIS A 23 19.53 2.64 -0.38
N PRO A 24 19.68 1.38 -0.82
CA PRO A 24 18.55 0.64 -1.38
C PRO A 24 17.47 0.32 -0.35
N LYS A 25 17.84 0.13 0.92
CA LYS A 25 16.88 -0.12 2.02
C LYS A 25 16.08 1.13 2.33
N ALA A 26 16.74 2.29 2.42
CA ALA A 26 16.08 3.55 2.68
C ALA A 26 15.10 3.93 1.56
N VAL A 27 15.50 3.74 0.30
CA VAL A 27 14.64 3.99 -0.87
C VAL A 27 13.43 3.05 -0.87
N TYR A 28 13.64 1.76 -0.57
CA TYR A 28 12.55 0.80 -0.47
C TYR A 28 11.52 1.19 0.59
N LEU A 29 11.98 1.56 1.80
CA LEU A 29 11.11 1.98 2.90
C LEU A 29 10.37 3.29 2.60
N LEU A 30 11.04 4.25 1.96
CA LEU A 30 10.42 5.52 1.58
C LEU A 30 9.29 5.29 0.57
N LEU A 31 9.51 4.46 -0.45
CA LEU A 31 8.47 4.13 -1.43
C LEU A 31 7.33 3.32 -0.81
N LEU A 32 7.63 2.45 0.15
CA LEU A 32 6.60 1.71 0.90
C LEU A 32 5.76 2.67 1.77
N ALA A 33 6.41 3.60 2.48
CA ALA A 33 5.74 4.62 3.26
C ALA A 33 4.87 5.54 2.39
N LEU A 34 5.36 5.91 1.21
CA LEU A 34 4.62 6.71 0.24
C LEU A 34 3.35 5.97 -0.24
N GLN A 35 3.45 4.68 -0.49
CA GLN A 35 2.30 3.87 -0.89
C GLN A 35 1.32 3.64 0.28
N ALA A 36 1.84 3.43 1.49
CA ALA A 36 1.01 3.32 2.69
C ALA A 36 0.25 4.64 2.99
N SER A 37 0.91 5.80 2.82
CA SER A 37 0.23 7.09 2.98
C SER A 37 -0.87 7.31 1.95
N GLY A 38 -0.70 6.83 0.71
CA GLY A 38 -1.75 6.83 -0.30
C GLY A 38 -2.94 5.94 0.09
N ALA A 39 -2.68 4.75 0.63
CA ALA A 39 -3.75 3.87 1.14
C ALA A 39 -4.51 4.51 2.31
N ILE A 40 -3.80 5.14 3.25
CA ILE A 40 -4.41 5.89 4.36
C ILE A 40 -5.25 7.06 3.83
N PHE A 41 -4.75 7.78 2.83
CA PHE A 41 -5.49 8.87 2.20
C PHE A 41 -6.85 8.39 1.65
N PHE A 42 -6.90 7.24 0.95
CA PHE A 42 -8.15 6.67 0.47
C PHE A 42 -9.10 6.31 1.61
N VAL A 43 -8.60 5.69 2.68
CA VAL A 43 -9.42 5.35 3.85
C VAL A 43 -10.02 6.62 4.48
N LEU A 44 -9.20 7.64 4.71
CA LEU A 44 -9.64 8.89 5.33
C LEU A 44 -10.63 9.67 4.45
N LYS A 45 -10.44 9.63 3.13
CA LYS A 45 -11.32 10.28 2.17
C LYS A 45 -12.72 9.65 2.17
N GLU A 46 -12.80 8.33 2.22
CA GLU A 46 -14.06 7.58 2.14
C GLU A 46 -14.75 7.42 3.50
N LEU A 47 -14.02 7.66 4.59
CA LEU A 47 -14.55 7.51 5.97
C LEU A 47 -15.81 8.34 6.25
N PRO A 48 -15.95 9.61 5.83
CA PRO A 48 -17.15 10.41 6.03
C PRO A 48 -18.38 9.80 5.35
N GLU A 49 -18.23 9.27 4.14
CA GLU A 49 -19.32 8.63 3.42
C GLU A 49 -19.77 7.33 4.11
N PHE A 50 -18.82 6.53 4.56
CA PHE A 50 -19.10 5.33 5.36
C PHE A 50 -19.84 5.66 6.64
N ARG A 51 -19.40 6.69 7.35
CA ARG A 51 -20.06 7.12 8.58
C ARG A 51 -21.51 7.56 8.34
N GLN A 52 -21.75 8.31 7.27
CA GLN A 52 -23.12 8.75 6.92
C GLN A 52 -23.99 7.55 6.55
N LEU A 53 -23.46 6.59 5.78
CA LEU A 53 -24.18 5.38 5.41
C LEU A 53 -24.56 4.54 6.64
N ALA A 54 -23.65 4.43 7.61
CA ALA A 54 -23.85 3.67 8.82
C ALA A 54 -24.86 4.32 9.78
N LEU A 55 -24.86 5.65 9.87
CA LEU A 55 -25.72 6.40 10.79
C LEU A 55 -27.12 6.70 10.21
N ASN A 56 -27.22 6.90 8.90
CA ASN A 56 -28.45 7.28 8.21
C ASN A 56 -28.71 6.39 6.99
N PRO A 57 -29.03 5.10 7.20
CA PRO A 57 -29.32 4.20 6.10
C PRO A 57 -30.62 4.64 5.40
N GLY A 58 -30.52 5.09 4.15
CA GLY A 58 -31.65 5.51 3.32
C GLY A 58 -31.74 7.02 3.03
N GLU A 59 -30.94 7.87 3.66
CA GLU A 59 -30.83 9.25 3.26
C GLU A 59 -29.97 9.39 1.99
N GLN A 60 -30.43 10.27 1.07
CA GLN A 60 -29.62 10.64 -0.08
C GLN A 60 -28.41 11.44 0.42
N LEU A 61 -27.21 10.90 0.27
CA LEU A 61 -26.00 11.59 0.66
C LEU A 61 -25.86 12.90 -0.14
N ARG A 62 -25.59 13.96 0.60
CA ARG A 62 -25.26 15.25 0.03
C ARG A 62 -24.01 15.09 -0.82
N TYR A 63 -24.10 15.48 -2.09
CA TYR A 63 -22.97 15.43 -3.02
C TYR A 63 -21.79 16.22 -2.44
N ILE A 64 -20.72 15.52 -2.10
CA ILE A 64 -19.44 16.14 -1.77
C ILE A 64 -18.68 16.23 -3.08
N PRO A 65 -18.29 17.44 -3.56
CA PRO A 65 -17.51 17.54 -4.78
C PRO A 65 -16.20 16.76 -4.60
N TYR A 66 -16.03 15.69 -5.39
CA TYR A 66 -14.82 14.90 -5.37
C TYR A 66 -13.67 15.72 -5.95
N ASP A 67 -12.60 15.83 -5.19
CA ASP A 67 -11.31 16.25 -5.74
C ASP A 67 -10.69 15.09 -6.54
N ASP A 68 -11.15 14.95 -7.79
CA ASP A 68 -10.68 13.90 -8.70
C ASP A 68 -9.17 14.01 -8.95
N PHE A 69 -8.61 15.22 -8.91
CA PHE A 69 -7.18 15.45 -9.12
C PHE A 69 -6.33 14.85 -8.01
N ALA A 70 -6.75 15.00 -6.74
CA ALA A 70 -6.06 14.38 -5.62
C ALA A 70 -6.11 12.86 -5.71
N THR A 71 -7.24 12.30 -6.12
CA THR A 71 -7.40 10.86 -6.33
C THR A 71 -6.49 10.34 -7.45
N ILE A 72 -6.50 11.01 -8.61
CA ILE A 72 -5.63 10.66 -9.74
C ILE A 72 -4.16 10.74 -9.35
N GLY A 73 -3.75 11.83 -8.70
CA GLY A 73 -2.39 12.02 -8.23
C GLY A 73 -1.95 10.93 -7.26
N THR A 74 -2.81 10.58 -6.31
CA THR A 74 -2.52 9.51 -5.34
C THR A 74 -2.39 8.15 -6.02
N VAL A 75 -3.32 7.78 -6.92
CA VAL A 75 -3.24 6.54 -7.71
C VAL A 75 -1.93 6.49 -8.50
N PHE A 76 -1.60 7.58 -9.18
CA PHE A 76 -0.39 7.64 -9.99
C PHE A 76 0.87 7.46 -9.14
N VAL A 77 0.99 8.16 -8.02
CA VAL A 77 2.12 8.05 -7.10
C VAL A 77 2.25 6.65 -6.53
N MET A 78 1.14 6.04 -6.10
CA MET A 78 1.14 4.65 -5.59
C MET A 78 1.59 3.66 -6.66
N GLN A 79 1.14 3.81 -7.91
CA GLN A 79 1.53 2.94 -9.01
C GLN A 79 3.01 3.10 -9.38
N VAL A 80 3.51 4.32 -9.49
CA VAL A 80 4.93 4.57 -9.74
C VAL A 80 5.80 3.97 -8.63
N ALA A 81 5.42 4.16 -7.36
CA ALA A 81 6.14 3.60 -6.21
C ALA A 81 6.15 2.07 -6.24
N TYR A 82 5.02 1.43 -6.59
CA TYR A 82 4.91 -0.02 -6.71
C TYR A 82 5.80 -0.57 -7.85
N TRP A 83 5.63 -0.05 -9.06
CA TRP A 83 6.37 -0.53 -10.23
C TRP A 83 7.87 -0.29 -10.11
N TYR A 84 8.29 0.84 -9.54
CA TYR A 84 9.70 1.11 -9.30
C TYR A 84 10.31 0.08 -8.34
N ARG A 85 9.62 -0.25 -7.24
CA ARG A 85 10.09 -1.29 -6.30
C ARG A 85 10.11 -2.66 -6.95
N LEU A 86 9.04 -3.02 -7.67
CA LEU A 86 8.93 -4.32 -8.30
C LEU A 86 10.05 -4.58 -9.32
N LEU A 87 10.40 -3.56 -10.13
CA LEU A 87 11.32 -3.70 -11.25
C LEU A 87 12.79 -3.38 -10.89
N ARG A 88 13.03 -2.56 -9.87
CA ARG A 88 14.36 -2.01 -9.60
C ARG A 88 14.95 -2.38 -8.24
N LEU A 89 14.13 -2.80 -7.29
CA LEU A 89 14.57 -3.09 -5.94
C LEU A 89 14.25 -4.54 -5.55
N SER A 90 15.26 -5.23 -5.03
CA SER A 90 15.03 -6.49 -4.32
C SER A 90 14.56 -6.19 -2.90
N ILE A 91 13.81 -7.12 -2.28
CA ILE A 91 13.35 -6.97 -0.90
C ILE A 91 14.59 -7.00 0.02
N PRO A 92 14.89 -5.90 0.72
CA PRO A 92 16.15 -5.78 1.48
C PRO A 92 16.10 -6.45 2.86
N PHE A 93 14.95 -7.03 3.21
CA PHE A 93 14.71 -7.63 4.51
C PHE A 93 14.65 -9.15 4.39
N GLN A 94 15.62 -9.81 4.99
CA GLN A 94 15.63 -11.24 5.23
C GLN A 94 15.74 -11.42 6.74
N GLY A 95 14.70 -11.89 7.39
CA GLY A 95 14.68 -12.04 8.83
C GLY A 95 13.65 -13.07 9.28
N SER A 96 13.80 -13.59 10.49
CA SER A 96 12.84 -14.52 11.07
C SER A 96 12.03 -13.80 12.17
N ASN A 97 11.13 -12.89 11.74
CA ASN A 97 10.20 -12.25 12.68
C ASN A 97 8.76 -12.67 12.35
N ALA A 98 8.31 -13.76 12.98
CA ALA A 98 6.98 -14.31 12.78
C ALA A 98 5.87 -13.31 13.08
N ILE A 99 6.00 -12.49 14.11
CA ILE A 99 4.98 -11.50 14.50
C ILE A 99 4.82 -10.46 13.41
N LEU A 100 5.93 -9.91 12.90
CA LEU A 100 5.90 -8.90 11.85
C LEU A 100 5.35 -9.47 10.55
N ASN A 101 5.70 -10.72 10.20
CA ASN A 101 5.14 -11.43 9.06
C ASN A 101 3.61 -11.51 9.17
N HIS A 102 3.09 -12.04 10.28
CA HIS A 102 1.64 -12.15 10.47
C HIS A 102 0.93 -10.79 10.49
N ALA A 103 1.54 -9.77 11.09
CA ALA A 103 0.98 -8.42 11.10
C ALA A 103 0.89 -7.83 9.68
N LEU A 104 1.93 -7.98 8.85
CA LEU A 104 1.93 -7.49 7.47
C LEU A 104 0.90 -8.22 6.60
N LEU A 105 0.80 -9.54 6.72
CA LEU A 105 -0.22 -10.34 6.03
C LEU A 105 -1.62 -9.91 6.47
N PHE A 106 -1.86 -9.72 7.77
CA PHE A 106 -3.14 -9.27 8.28
C PHE A 106 -3.52 -7.89 7.74
N VAL A 107 -2.61 -6.91 7.79
CA VAL A 107 -2.85 -5.56 7.24
C VAL A 107 -3.10 -5.62 5.73
N GLY A 108 -2.36 -6.45 4.99
CA GLY A 108 -2.57 -6.67 3.56
C GLY A 108 -3.99 -7.19 3.28
N HIS A 109 -4.41 -8.26 3.93
CA HIS A 109 -5.75 -8.83 3.75
C HIS A 109 -6.85 -7.85 4.17
N LEU A 110 -6.66 -7.14 5.29
CA LEU A 110 -7.61 -6.14 5.75
C LEU A 110 -7.77 -5.00 4.73
N SER A 111 -6.68 -4.54 4.13
CA SER A 111 -6.71 -3.51 3.08
C SER A 111 -7.48 -3.98 1.84
N PHE A 112 -7.32 -5.25 1.47
CA PHE A 112 -8.05 -5.85 0.34
C PHE A 112 -9.55 -5.96 0.62
N ILE A 113 -9.94 -6.46 1.80
CA ILE A 113 -11.35 -6.58 2.21
C ILE A 113 -11.99 -5.19 2.27
N PHE A 114 -11.28 -4.23 2.84
CA PHE A 114 -11.76 -2.85 2.94
C PHE A 114 -11.94 -2.22 1.55
N GLY A 115 -10.99 -2.39 0.65
CA GLY A 115 -11.11 -1.95 -0.75
C GLY A 115 -12.29 -2.58 -1.47
N GLY A 116 -12.53 -3.87 -1.29
CA GLY A 116 -13.68 -4.58 -1.86
C GLY A 116 -15.03 -4.09 -1.28
N ALA A 117 -15.08 -3.82 0.02
CA ALA A 117 -16.26 -3.25 0.66
C ALA A 117 -16.56 -1.84 0.15
N LEU A 118 -15.53 -0.98 0.04
CA LEU A 118 -15.65 0.34 -0.56
C LEU A 118 -16.22 0.29 -1.99
N PHE A 119 -15.64 -0.59 -2.83
CA PHE A 119 -16.13 -0.80 -4.18
C PHE A 119 -17.60 -1.17 -4.21
N SER A 120 -17.99 -2.14 -3.41
CA SER A 120 -19.36 -2.63 -3.37
C SER A 120 -20.33 -1.51 -2.98
N VAL A 121 -20.01 -0.74 -1.94
CA VAL A 121 -20.84 0.38 -1.49
C VAL A 121 -20.99 1.44 -2.55
N VAL A 122 -19.90 1.89 -3.16
CA VAL A 122 -19.92 2.92 -4.20
C VAL A 122 -20.65 2.41 -5.45
N PHE A 123 -20.40 1.17 -5.88
CA PHE A 123 -21.04 0.59 -7.05
C PHE A 123 -22.55 0.46 -6.89
N PHE A 124 -23.01 -0.20 -5.82
CA PHE A 124 -24.45 -0.42 -5.61
C PHE A 124 -25.21 0.87 -5.40
N ARG A 125 -24.58 1.87 -4.81
CA ARG A 125 -25.19 3.15 -4.57
C ARG A 125 -25.45 3.95 -5.86
N HIS A 126 -24.52 3.91 -6.82
CA HIS A 126 -24.64 4.63 -8.08
C HIS A 126 -25.42 3.85 -9.15
N LEU A 127 -25.78 2.60 -8.87
CA LEU A 127 -26.55 1.77 -9.78
C LEU A 127 -27.91 2.39 -10.20
N PRO A 128 -28.69 3.03 -9.30
CA PRO A 128 -29.96 3.68 -9.67
C PRO A 128 -29.78 4.93 -10.56
N GLU A 129 -28.63 5.60 -10.47
CA GLU A 129 -28.34 6.79 -11.29
C GLU A 129 -28.10 6.40 -12.75
N LEU A 130 -27.64 5.16 -13.02
CA LEU A 130 -27.50 4.59 -14.36
C LEU A 130 -28.82 4.61 -15.17
N HIS A 131 -29.94 4.47 -14.48
CA HIS A 131 -31.27 4.41 -15.11
C HIS A 131 -31.87 5.79 -15.40
N ARG A 132 -31.33 6.87 -14.84
CA ARG A 132 -31.90 8.22 -14.91
C ARG A 132 -31.31 9.15 -15.95
N GLY A 133 -30.54 8.63 -16.93
CA GLY A 133 -30.03 9.44 -18.05
C GLY A 133 -28.84 10.33 -17.68
N THR A 134 -28.07 9.93 -16.68
CA THR A 134 -26.82 10.61 -16.30
C THR A 134 -25.81 10.56 -17.44
N ASP A 135 -24.97 11.58 -17.54
CA ASP A 135 -23.91 11.68 -18.54
C ASP A 135 -22.98 10.45 -18.48
N ILE A 136 -23.04 9.61 -19.52
CA ILE A 136 -22.26 8.36 -19.64
C ILE A 136 -20.76 8.64 -19.48
N LEU A 137 -20.27 9.78 -19.95
CA LEU A 137 -18.86 10.17 -19.86
C LEU A 137 -18.42 10.41 -18.41
N LEU A 138 -19.26 11.10 -17.63
CA LEU A 138 -19.00 11.36 -16.21
C LEU A 138 -18.95 10.04 -15.43
N MET A 139 -19.85 9.14 -15.74
CA MET A 139 -19.93 7.83 -15.12
C MET A 139 -18.74 6.94 -15.47
N ALA A 140 -18.36 6.89 -16.74
CA ALA A 140 -17.16 6.16 -17.18
C ALA A 140 -15.90 6.69 -16.49
N ARG A 141 -15.75 8.02 -16.36
CA ARG A 141 -14.63 8.64 -15.65
C ARG A 141 -14.57 8.21 -14.19
N ARG A 142 -15.70 8.23 -13.47
CA ARG A 142 -15.77 7.79 -12.07
C ARG A 142 -15.45 6.30 -11.92
N GLY A 143 -15.96 5.47 -12.83
CA GLY A 143 -15.66 4.04 -12.87
C GLY A 143 -14.16 3.77 -13.05
N VAL A 144 -13.51 4.47 -13.98
CA VAL A 144 -12.07 4.35 -14.24
C VAL A 144 -11.26 4.78 -13.00
N LEU A 145 -11.64 5.87 -12.34
CA LEU A 145 -10.96 6.33 -11.12
C LEU A 145 -11.09 5.32 -9.98
N LEU A 146 -12.28 4.77 -9.81
CA LEU A 146 -12.54 3.75 -8.81
C LEU A 146 -11.73 2.48 -9.08
N CYS A 147 -11.74 1.98 -10.32
CA CYS A 147 -10.91 0.83 -10.71
C CYS A 147 -9.41 1.10 -10.50
N GLY A 148 -8.95 2.31 -10.81
CA GLY A 148 -7.57 2.73 -10.58
C GLY A 148 -7.19 2.73 -9.09
N ALA A 149 -8.06 3.25 -8.22
CA ALA A 149 -7.85 3.26 -6.77
C ALA A 149 -7.81 1.82 -6.20
N LEU A 150 -8.76 0.97 -6.63
CA LEU A 150 -8.77 -0.44 -6.23
C LEU A 150 -7.52 -1.18 -6.69
N PHE A 151 -7.08 -0.94 -7.92
CA PHE A 151 -5.87 -1.56 -8.44
C PHE A 151 -4.63 -1.09 -7.66
N ALA A 152 -4.58 0.19 -7.26
CA ALA A 152 -3.50 0.71 -6.42
C ALA A 152 -3.48 0.07 -5.02
N LEU A 153 -4.64 -0.12 -4.41
CA LEU A 153 -4.78 -0.83 -3.13
C LEU A 153 -4.42 -2.31 -3.27
N PHE A 154 -4.82 -2.96 -4.35
CA PHE A 154 -4.43 -4.34 -4.64
C PHE A 154 -2.92 -4.50 -4.78
N CYS A 155 -2.25 -3.61 -5.52
CA CYS A 155 -0.79 -3.59 -5.64
C CYS A 155 -0.10 -3.38 -4.28
N PHE A 156 -0.68 -2.55 -3.41
CA PHE A 156 -0.19 -2.37 -2.04
C PHE A 156 -0.31 -3.64 -1.21
N THR A 157 -1.44 -4.34 -1.30
CA THR A 157 -1.66 -5.63 -0.63
C THR A 157 -0.63 -6.68 -1.07
N LEU A 158 -0.41 -6.82 -2.36
CA LEU A 158 0.60 -7.74 -2.91
C LEU A 158 2.01 -7.44 -2.39
N GLU A 159 2.34 -6.16 -2.24
CA GLU A 159 3.66 -5.78 -1.72
C GLU A 159 3.82 -6.11 -0.23
N LEU A 160 2.78 -5.90 0.58
CA LEU A 160 2.77 -6.31 1.99
C LEU A 160 2.89 -7.82 2.15
N GLU A 161 2.22 -8.59 1.29
CA GLU A 161 2.30 -10.04 1.25
C GLU A 161 3.72 -10.52 0.91
N ARG A 162 4.32 -9.96 -0.15
CA ARG A 162 5.71 -10.27 -0.53
C ARG A 162 6.70 -9.96 0.57
N LEU A 163 6.54 -8.80 1.24
CA LEU A 163 7.37 -8.41 2.36
C LEU A 163 7.18 -9.35 3.56
N GLY A 164 5.94 -9.70 3.88
CA GLY A 164 5.62 -10.66 4.93
C GLY A 164 6.28 -12.02 4.67
N LEU A 165 6.13 -12.57 3.46
CA LEU A 165 6.74 -13.85 3.07
C LEU A 165 8.27 -13.82 3.15
N ALA A 166 8.90 -12.71 2.76
CA ALA A 166 10.36 -12.56 2.87
C ALA A 166 10.84 -12.55 4.33
N LEU A 167 10.07 -11.97 5.24
CA LEU A 167 10.35 -11.98 6.68
C LEU A 167 10.06 -13.34 7.35
N GLY A 168 9.18 -14.15 6.77
CA GLY A 168 8.86 -15.50 7.27
C GLY A 168 9.81 -16.59 6.77
N SER A 169 10.53 -16.37 5.69
CA SER A 169 11.37 -17.41 5.04
C SER A 169 12.60 -17.81 5.88
N GLY A 170 13.07 -16.96 6.78
CA GLY A 170 14.20 -17.25 7.67
C GLY A 170 13.93 -18.31 8.76
N GLN A 171 12.70 -18.79 8.90
CA GLN A 171 12.32 -19.77 9.94
C GLN A 171 12.39 -21.24 9.50
N ARG A 172 12.67 -21.50 8.22
CA ARG A 172 12.62 -22.88 7.65
C ARG A 172 13.98 -23.59 7.53
N ASN A 173 15.05 -23.02 8.10
CA ASN A 173 16.37 -23.68 8.12
C ASN A 173 16.76 -24.12 9.52
#